data_c3b858be53189b277b03818c51a200a1
#
_entry.id   c3b858be53189b277b03818c51a200a1
#
_cell.length_a   1.000
_cell.length_b   1.000
_cell.length_c   1.000
_cell.angle_alpha   90.00
_cell.angle_beta   90.00
_cell.angle_gamma   90.00
#
_symmetry.space_group_name_H-M   'P 1'
#
loop_
_entity.id
_entity.type
_entity.pdbx_description
1 polymer ?
#
loop_
_entity_poly.entity_id
_entity_poly.type
_entity_poly.pdbx_seq_one_letter_code
_entity_poly.pdbx_strand_id
1 'polypeptide(L)'
;MTRLEGKVAIVTGAASGIGLAIAQNFAQHGIRVTLSDIDVEGGRAAASELAGARFQLANMANSEDIQQLVNDTIAAEGRVDILVNNAGIQYVAPITEFPEAKWRQIIEIMLTAPFLLTKAVLPSMYASKWGRIINIASVHSLRASAFKSAYVAAKHGLLGLTRVTALEAAEHGVTCNAICPSYVRTALVEKQIADQARVHGIPESEVVEKIMVTEGAIHRLLEPAEVAQLVTYLCTDAASGITGSAQMIDCGWTAH
;
A
#
# COMPACT_ATOMS: atom_id res chain seq x y z
N MET A 1 4.99 21.01 -15.01
CA MET A 1 4.38 19.99 -14.12
C MET A 1 3.49 19.14 -14.98
N THR A 2 3.77 17.83 -15.13
CA THR A 2 2.82 16.94 -15.81
C THR A 2 1.54 16.94 -15.02
N ARG A 3 0.45 17.19 -15.69
CA ARG A 3 -0.86 17.08 -15.09
C ARG A 3 -1.14 15.60 -14.85
N LEU A 4 -1.39 15.22 -13.61
CA LEU A 4 -1.92 13.91 -13.25
C LEU A 4 -3.41 13.79 -13.64
N GLU A 5 -4.02 14.91 -14.00
CA GLU A 5 -5.40 15.01 -14.45
C GLU A 5 -5.70 14.05 -15.63
N GLY A 6 -6.74 13.27 -15.50
CA GLY A 6 -7.17 12.27 -16.48
C GLY A 6 -6.37 10.96 -16.47
N LYS A 7 -5.36 10.80 -15.60
CA LYS A 7 -4.71 9.52 -15.34
C LYS A 7 -5.68 8.56 -14.66
N VAL A 8 -5.46 7.27 -14.84
CA VAL A 8 -6.29 6.20 -14.28
C VAL A 8 -5.50 5.42 -13.24
N ALA A 9 -6.03 5.33 -12.03
CA ALA A 9 -5.42 4.64 -10.92
C ALA A 9 -6.24 3.47 -10.38
N ILE A 10 -5.57 2.40 -9.96
CA ILE A 10 -6.12 1.36 -9.10
C ILE A 10 -5.48 1.52 -7.72
N VAL A 11 -6.30 1.59 -6.66
CA VAL A 11 -5.85 1.61 -5.26
C VAL A 11 -6.52 0.45 -4.52
N THR A 12 -5.71 -0.47 -3.98
CA THR A 12 -6.22 -1.62 -3.21
C THR A 12 -6.29 -1.32 -1.72
N GLY A 13 -7.26 -1.92 -1.00
CA GLY A 13 -7.49 -1.61 0.41
C GLY A 13 -7.95 -0.16 0.60
N ALA A 14 -8.82 0.32 -0.29
CA ALA A 14 -9.13 1.75 -0.44
C ALA A 14 -10.43 2.19 0.27
N ALA A 15 -11.13 1.30 0.98
CA ALA A 15 -12.33 1.66 1.75
C ALA A 15 -11.99 2.46 3.03
N SER A 16 -10.74 2.44 3.49
CA SER A 16 -10.33 3.11 4.73
C SER A 16 -8.84 3.46 4.77
N GLY A 17 -8.41 4.17 5.80
CA GLY A 17 -7.02 4.39 6.17
C GLY A 17 -6.16 5.01 5.07
N ILE A 18 -4.96 4.45 4.84
CA ILE A 18 -3.99 4.97 3.86
C ILE A 18 -4.57 4.90 2.43
N GLY A 19 -5.22 3.78 2.07
CA GLY A 19 -5.79 3.61 0.73
C GLY A 19 -6.85 4.64 0.40
N LEU A 20 -7.76 4.92 1.35
CA LEU A 20 -8.77 5.97 1.21
C LEU A 20 -8.14 7.36 1.08
N ALA A 21 -7.17 7.68 1.93
CA ALA A 21 -6.46 8.97 1.86
C ALA A 21 -5.74 9.16 0.52
N ILE A 22 -5.16 8.10 -0.06
CA ILE A 22 -4.56 8.11 -1.40
C ILE A 22 -5.63 8.37 -2.45
N ALA A 23 -6.77 7.66 -2.41
CA ALA A 23 -7.87 7.84 -3.36
C ALA A 23 -8.42 9.27 -3.31
N GLN A 24 -8.60 9.83 -2.12
CA GLN A 24 -9.03 11.22 -1.91
C GLN A 24 -8.02 12.22 -2.51
N ASN A 25 -6.74 12.05 -2.22
CA ASN A 25 -5.69 12.92 -2.75
C ASN A 25 -5.59 12.81 -4.28
N PHE A 26 -5.70 11.61 -4.84
CA PHE A 26 -5.73 11.41 -6.29
C PHE A 26 -6.92 12.10 -6.96
N ALA A 27 -8.12 11.98 -6.41
CA ALA A 27 -9.32 12.66 -6.92
C ALA A 27 -9.15 14.19 -6.93
N GLN A 28 -8.54 14.78 -5.91
CA GLN A 28 -8.21 16.22 -5.84
C GLN A 28 -7.24 16.66 -6.96
N HIS A 29 -6.44 15.74 -7.51
CA HIS A 29 -5.54 15.99 -8.63
C HIS A 29 -6.13 15.61 -10.00
N GLY A 30 -7.44 15.30 -10.06
CA GLY A 30 -8.14 14.94 -11.29
C GLY A 30 -7.80 13.54 -11.82
N ILE A 31 -7.24 12.66 -10.98
CA ILE A 31 -7.00 11.25 -11.32
C ILE A 31 -8.32 10.49 -11.18
N ARG A 32 -8.67 9.66 -12.14
CA ARG A 32 -9.80 8.73 -12.06
C ARG A 32 -9.39 7.49 -11.29
N VAL A 33 -10.08 7.17 -10.20
CA VAL A 33 -9.64 6.13 -9.26
C VAL A 33 -10.62 4.96 -9.22
N THR A 34 -10.13 3.76 -9.47
CA THR A 34 -10.80 2.52 -9.07
C THR A 34 -10.36 2.16 -7.66
N LEU A 35 -11.27 2.38 -6.69
CA LEU A 35 -11.10 1.91 -5.31
C LEU A 35 -11.43 0.42 -5.25
N SER A 36 -10.53 -0.40 -4.74
CA SER A 36 -10.77 -1.82 -4.55
C SER A 36 -10.61 -2.21 -3.09
N ASP A 37 -11.60 -2.93 -2.57
CA ASP A 37 -11.61 -3.45 -1.20
C ASP A 37 -12.55 -4.66 -1.09
N ILE A 38 -12.48 -5.38 0.03
CA ILE A 38 -13.45 -6.40 0.42
C ILE A 38 -14.63 -5.79 1.18
N ASP A 39 -14.48 -4.60 1.74
CA ASP A 39 -15.55 -3.82 2.38
C ASP A 39 -16.38 -3.10 1.31
N VAL A 40 -17.51 -3.73 0.95
CA VAL A 40 -18.40 -3.20 -0.10
C VAL A 40 -19.11 -1.91 0.31
N GLU A 41 -19.55 -1.82 1.56
CA GLU A 41 -20.26 -0.64 2.07
C GLU A 41 -19.32 0.57 2.15
N GLY A 42 -18.19 0.40 2.84
CA GLY A 42 -17.19 1.46 2.99
C GLY A 42 -16.62 1.90 1.64
N GLY A 43 -16.32 0.94 0.76
CA GLY A 43 -15.78 1.25 -0.56
C GLY A 43 -16.75 1.98 -1.49
N ARG A 44 -18.04 1.62 -1.48
CA ARG A 44 -19.07 2.35 -2.24
C ARG A 44 -19.32 3.75 -1.70
N ALA A 45 -19.41 3.89 -0.37
CA ALA A 45 -19.54 5.18 0.27
C ALA A 45 -18.37 6.10 -0.10
N ALA A 46 -17.13 5.61 0.06
CA ALA A 46 -15.92 6.35 -0.31
C ALA A 46 -15.92 6.79 -1.78
N ALA A 47 -16.24 5.89 -2.71
CA ALA A 47 -16.27 6.20 -4.13
C ALA A 47 -17.35 7.23 -4.50
N SER A 48 -18.50 7.24 -3.81
CA SER A 48 -19.59 8.19 -4.07
C SER A 48 -19.25 9.64 -3.72
N GLU A 49 -18.29 9.84 -2.83
CA GLU A 49 -17.83 11.16 -2.38
C GLU A 49 -16.70 11.74 -3.26
N LEU A 50 -16.12 10.93 -4.17
CA LEU A 50 -14.93 11.30 -4.93
C LEU A 50 -15.25 11.45 -6.41
N ALA A 51 -14.98 12.64 -6.97
CA ALA A 51 -15.17 12.89 -8.39
C ALA A 51 -14.28 11.98 -9.25
N GLY A 52 -14.87 11.29 -10.24
CA GLY A 52 -14.15 10.39 -11.13
C GLY A 52 -13.72 9.07 -10.48
N ALA A 53 -14.26 8.73 -9.32
CA ALA A 53 -13.98 7.48 -8.65
C ALA A 53 -15.06 6.43 -8.89
N ARG A 54 -14.65 5.16 -8.85
CA ARG A 54 -15.53 3.99 -8.88
C ARG A 54 -15.05 2.98 -7.85
N PHE A 55 -15.97 2.17 -7.33
CA PHE A 55 -15.65 1.06 -6.45
C PHE A 55 -15.75 -0.27 -7.18
N GLN A 56 -14.82 -1.16 -6.90
CA GLN A 56 -14.85 -2.55 -7.34
C GLN A 56 -14.45 -3.49 -6.22
N LEU A 57 -15.35 -4.43 -5.89
CA LEU A 57 -15.05 -5.51 -4.97
C LEU A 57 -13.95 -6.40 -5.56
N ALA A 58 -12.87 -6.63 -4.82
CA ALA A 58 -11.90 -7.67 -5.14
C ALA A 58 -11.18 -8.13 -3.86
N ASN A 59 -11.08 -9.43 -3.69
CA ASN A 59 -10.32 -10.06 -2.62
C ASN A 59 -8.88 -10.31 -3.10
N MET A 60 -7.92 -9.64 -2.48
CA MET A 60 -6.50 -9.78 -2.81
C MET A 60 -5.91 -11.17 -2.49
N ALA A 61 -6.66 -12.06 -1.85
CA ALA A 61 -6.29 -13.47 -1.72
C ALA A 61 -6.84 -14.35 -2.86
N ASN A 62 -7.51 -13.77 -3.85
CA ASN A 62 -8.09 -14.48 -5.00
C ASN A 62 -7.51 -13.92 -6.32
N SER A 63 -6.82 -14.77 -7.07
CA SER A 63 -6.17 -14.39 -8.33
C SER A 63 -7.18 -14.04 -9.44
N GLU A 64 -8.38 -14.64 -9.42
CA GLU A 64 -9.43 -14.32 -10.39
C GLU A 64 -10.00 -12.93 -10.15
N ASP A 65 -10.25 -12.55 -8.88
CA ASP A 65 -10.69 -11.21 -8.50
C ASP A 65 -9.65 -10.15 -8.91
N ILE A 66 -8.36 -10.44 -8.71
CA ILE A 66 -7.26 -9.55 -9.10
C ILE A 66 -7.25 -9.32 -10.62
N GLN A 67 -7.35 -10.40 -11.41
CA GLN A 67 -7.39 -10.28 -12.87
C GLN A 67 -8.64 -9.52 -13.34
N GLN A 68 -9.80 -9.82 -12.73
CA GLN A 68 -11.06 -9.15 -13.05
C GLN A 68 -11.00 -7.64 -12.72
N LEU A 69 -10.41 -7.25 -11.57
CA LEU A 69 -10.22 -5.84 -11.20
C LEU A 69 -9.48 -5.06 -12.28
N VAL A 70 -8.38 -5.61 -12.79
CA VAL A 70 -7.59 -4.94 -13.83
C VAL A 70 -8.35 -4.90 -15.15
N ASN A 71 -8.96 -6.02 -15.57
CA ASN A 71 -9.73 -6.10 -16.81
C ASN A 71 -10.90 -5.12 -16.83
N ASP A 72 -11.68 -5.04 -15.75
CA ASP A 72 -12.84 -4.13 -15.64
C ASP A 72 -12.40 -2.67 -15.59
N THR A 73 -11.25 -2.37 -14.96
CA THR A 73 -10.70 -1.02 -14.98
C THR A 73 -10.30 -0.64 -16.40
N ILE A 74 -9.59 -1.51 -17.12
CA ILE A 74 -9.20 -1.25 -18.51
C ILE A 74 -10.44 -1.14 -19.42
N ALA A 75 -11.45 -1.98 -19.25
CA ALA A 75 -12.68 -1.93 -20.03
C ALA A 75 -13.44 -0.62 -19.83
N ALA A 76 -13.48 -0.09 -18.60
CA ALA A 76 -14.20 1.15 -18.28
C ALA A 76 -13.40 2.41 -18.63
N GLU A 77 -12.08 2.40 -18.47
CA GLU A 77 -11.23 3.59 -18.50
C GLU A 77 -10.23 3.59 -19.67
N GLY A 78 -10.14 2.47 -20.39
CA GLY A 78 -9.24 2.27 -21.53
C GLY A 78 -7.80 1.93 -21.15
N ARG A 79 -7.38 2.13 -19.90
CA ARG A 79 -6.00 1.94 -19.44
C ARG A 79 -5.88 1.91 -17.93
N VAL A 80 -4.69 1.54 -17.45
CA VAL A 80 -4.24 1.78 -16.07
C VAL A 80 -2.89 2.48 -16.13
N ASP A 81 -2.81 3.67 -15.55
CA ASP A 81 -1.59 4.49 -15.49
C ASP A 81 -0.87 4.34 -14.13
N ILE A 82 -1.62 4.19 -13.06
CA ILE A 82 -1.09 4.15 -11.69
C ILE A 82 -1.64 2.91 -10.97
N LEU A 83 -0.77 2.17 -10.32
CA LEU A 83 -1.13 1.08 -9.41
C LEU A 83 -0.61 1.38 -8.02
N VAL A 84 -1.50 1.36 -7.02
CA VAL A 84 -1.12 1.43 -5.60
C VAL A 84 -1.49 0.12 -4.91
N ASN A 85 -0.48 -0.68 -4.61
CA ASN A 85 -0.58 -1.89 -3.82
C ASN A 85 -0.56 -1.51 -2.33
N ASN A 86 -1.75 -1.32 -1.73
CA ASN A 86 -1.90 -0.88 -0.35
C ASN A 86 -2.61 -1.91 0.53
N ALA A 87 -3.44 -2.80 -0.02
CA ALA A 87 -4.15 -3.80 0.76
C ALA A 87 -3.22 -4.57 1.70
N GLY A 88 -3.62 -4.75 2.93
CA GLY A 88 -2.81 -5.46 3.91
C GLY A 88 -3.56 -5.81 5.17
N ILE A 89 -3.07 -6.83 5.85
CA ILE A 89 -3.57 -7.33 7.12
C ILE A 89 -2.41 -7.57 8.09
N GLN A 90 -2.71 -7.67 9.36
CA GLN A 90 -1.72 -7.97 10.39
C GLN A 90 -2.22 -9.05 11.33
N TYR A 91 -1.27 -9.84 11.82
CA TYR A 91 -1.45 -10.77 12.91
C TYR A 91 -0.19 -10.77 13.78
N VAL A 92 -0.36 -10.77 15.09
CA VAL A 92 0.74 -10.65 16.06
C VAL A 92 0.74 -11.90 16.96
N ALA A 93 1.82 -12.68 16.89
CA ALA A 93 2.04 -13.85 17.73
C ALA A 93 3.52 -14.24 17.76
N PRO A 94 3.99 -14.96 18.80
CA PRO A 94 5.27 -15.62 18.77
C PRO A 94 5.40 -16.54 17.55
N ILE A 95 6.60 -16.70 17.01
CA ILE A 95 6.81 -17.52 15.79
C ILE A 95 6.39 -18.98 15.99
N THR A 96 6.54 -19.50 17.21
CA THR A 96 6.16 -20.88 17.57
C THR A 96 4.65 -21.10 17.63
N GLU A 97 3.88 -20.01 17.76
CA GLU A 97 2.42 -20.02 17.89
C GLU A 97 1.73 -19.38 16.68
N PHE A 98 2.51 -18.94 15.68
CA PHE A 98 1.95 -18.22 14.52
C PHE A 98 1.18 -19.18 13.63
N PRO A 99 -0.17 -18.99 13.42
CA PRO A 99 -0.97 -19.92 12.63
C PRO A 99 -0.55 -19.92 11.16
N GLU A 100 -0.26 -21.10 10.61
CA GLU A 100 0.13 -21.24 9.19
C GLU A 100 -0.88 -20.64 8.22
N ALA A 101 -2.18 -20.75 8.51
CA ALA A 101 -3.23 -20.18 7.66
C ALA A 101 -3.11 -18.63 7.62
N LYS A 102 -2.78 -17.98 8.73
CA LYS A 102 -2.54 -16.53 8.81
C LYS A 102 -1.26 -16.14 8.09
N TRP A 103 -0.21 -16.95 8.21
CA TRP A 103 1.02 -16.76 7.44
C TRP A 103 0.72 -16.75 5.95
N ARG A 104 0.07 -17.80 5.43
CA ARG A 104 -0.29 -17.91 4.00
C ARG A 104 -1.16 -16.75 3.54
N GLN A 105 -2.18 -16.38 4.32
CA GLN A 105 -3.06 -15.25 4.01
C GLN A 105 -2.31 -13.92 3.89
N ILE A 106 -1.37 -13.65 4.80
CA ILE A 106 -0.56 -12.42 4.79
C ILE A 106 0.34 -12.38 3.55
N ILE A 107 1.04 -13.49 3.25
CA ILE A 107 1.90 -13.58 2.07
C ILE A 107 1.08 -13.41 0.78
N GLU A 108 -0.09 -14.05 0.71
CA GLU A 108 -0.97 -13.95 -0.46
C GLU A 108 -1.40 -12.51 -0.72
N ILE A 109 -1.94 -11.83 0.30
CA ILE A 109 -2.47 -10.46 0.16
C ILE A 109 -1.36 -9.43 -0.04
N MET A 110 -0.20 -9.59 0.64
CA MET A 110 0.78 -8.51 0.75
C MET A 110 2.03 -8.70 -0.10
N LEU A 111 2.17 -9.85 -0.75
CA LEU A 111 3.29 -10.12 -1.65
C LEU A 111 2.83 -10.74 -2.98
N THR A 112 2.03 -11.82 -2.95
CA THR A 112 1.56 -12.46 -4.18
C THR A 112 0.62 -11.55 -4.96
N ALA A 113 -0.36 -10.92 -4.30
CA ALA A 113 -1.29 -10.00 -4.96
C ALA A 113 -0.60 -8.80 -5.61
N PRO A 114 0.34 -8.07 -4.95
CA PRO A 114 1.16 -7.04 -5.60
C PRO A 114 1.88 -7.53 -6.85
N PHE A 115 2.43 -8.75 -6.84
CA PHE A 115 3.04 -9.35 -8.03
C PHE A 115 2.01 -9.56 -9.15
N LEU A 116 0.85 -10.14 -8.85
CA LEU A 116 -0.20 -10.42 -9.84
C LEU A 116 -0.78 -9.13 -10.44
N LEU A 117 -1.06 -8.12 -9.59
CA LEU A 117 -1.53 -6.81 -10.04
C LEU A 117 -0.50 -6.13 -10.93
N THR A 118 0.76 -6.10 -10.51
CA THR A 118 1.88 -5.55 -11.29
C THR A 118 1.96 -6.23 -12.66
N LYS A 119 1.96 -7.56 -12.71
CA LYS A 119 1.97 -8.35 -13.94
C LYS A 119 0.79 -7.98 -14.85
N ALA A 120 -0.40 -7.79 -14.30
CA ALA A 120 -1.61 -7.51 -15.08
C ALA A 120 -1.66 -6.08 -15.64
N VAL A 121 -1.11 -5.07 -14.93
CA VAL A 121 -1.15 -3.66 -15.38
C VAL A 121 0.01 -3.28 -16.29
N LEU A 122 1.16 -3.91 -16.18
CA LEU A 122 2.37 -3.57 -16.95
C LEU A 122 2.15 -3.53 -18.47
N PRO A 123 1.39 -4.44 -19.11
CA PRO A 123 1.13 -4.35 -20.55
C PRO A 123 0.47 -3.04 -20.97
N SER A 124 -0.48 -2.52 -20.19
CA SER A 124 -1.13 -1.23 -20.43
C SER A 124 -0.16 -0.06 -20.28
N MET A 125 0.69 -0.11 -19.23
CA MET A 125 1.70 0.91 -18.97
C MET A 125 2.80 0.92 -20.05
N TYR A 126 3.22 -0.26 -20.53
CA TYR A 126 4.20 -0.38 -21.63
C TYR A 126 3.67 0.21 -22.95
N ALA A 127 2.41 -0.07 -23.26
CA ALA A 127 1.77 0.48 -24.48
C ALA A 127 1.70 2.01 -24.44
N SER A 128 1.47 2.61 -23.26
CA SER A 128 1.42 4.07 -23.08
C SER A 128 2.78 4.71 -22.87
N LYS A 129 3.84 3.93 -22.70
CA LYS A 129 5.21 4.36 -22.32
C LYS A 129 5.22 5.26 -21.08
N TRP A 130 4.32 5.01 -20.18
CA TRP A 130 4.18 5.72 -18.91
C TRP A 130 3.47 4.84 -17.88
N GLY A 131 3.99 4.80 -16.68
CA GLY A 131 3.35 4.11 -15.56
C GLY A 131 3.99 4.46 -14.22
N ARG A 132 3.21 4.33 -13.15
CA ARG A 132 3.64 4.51 -11.78
C ARG A 132 3.11 3.39 -10.91
N ILE A 133 4.01 2.62 -10.31
CA ILE A 133 3.67 1.54 -9.39
C ILE A 133 4.18 1.93 -8.01
N ILE A 134 3.28 2.01 -7.05
CA ILE A 134 3.58 2.37 -5.67
C ILE A 134 3.18 1.21 -4.76
N ASN A 135 4.14 0.65 -4.08
CA ASN A 135 3.94 -0.40 -3.11
C ASN A 135 3.95 0.21 -1.71
N ILE A 136 2.82 0.15 -0.98
CA ILE A 136 2.80 0.55 0.42
C ILE A 136 3.46 -0.56 1.24
N ALA A 137 4.73 -0.35 1.49
CA ALA A 137 5.60 -1.23 2.25
C ALA A 137 5.50 -0.90 3.75
N SER A 138 6.63 -0.79 4.45
CA SER A 138 6.73 -0.43 5.87
C SER A 138 8.20 -0.21 6.23
N VAL A 139 8.49 0.43 7.36
CA VAL A 139 9.81 0.32 8.03
C VAL A 139 10.23 -1.15 8.16
N HIS A 140 9.26 -2.04 8.27
CA HIS A 140 9.46 -3.49 8.31
C HIS A 140 9.87 -4.12 6.97
N SER A 141 10.18 -3.34 5.95
CA SER A 141 10.91 -3.77 4.77
C SER A 141 12.43 -3.72 4.94
N LEU A 142 12.91 -3.05 5.99
CA LEU A 142 14.33 -2.83 6.30
C LEU A 142 14.70 -3.25 7.73
N ARG A 143 13.74 -3.24 8.65
CA ARG A 143 13.90 -3.60 10.06
C ARG A 143 12.89 -4.69 10.43
N ALA A 144 13.20 -5.48 11.43
CA ALA A 144 12.27 -6.47 11.97
C ALA A 144 11.69 -6.00 13.31
N SER A 145 10.52 -6.54 13.65
CA SER A 145 9.96 -6.49 15.00
C SER A 145 9.53 -7.89 15.42
N ALA A 146 9.70 -8.22 16.68
CA ALA A 146 9.19 -9.47 17.23
C ALA A 146 7.69 -9.61 17.00
N PHE A 147 7.21 -10.84 16.97
CA PHE A 147 5.79 -11.23 16.87
C PHE A 147 5.10 -10.92 15.53
N LYS A 148 5.82 -10.45 14.50
CA LYS A 148 5.29 -10.05 13.19
C LYS A 148 5.91 -10.83 12.02
N SER A 149 6.20 -12.11 12.20
CA SER A 149 7.01 -12.91 11.26
C SER A 149 6.51 -12.84 9.81
N ALA A 150 5.23 -13.11 9.55
CA ALA A 150 4.65 -13.08 8.20
C ALA A 150 4.65 -11.68 7.59
N TYR A 151 4.30 -10.67 8.40
CA TYR A 151 4.25 -9.27 7.95
C TYR A 151 5.65 -8.79 7.53
N VAL A 152 6.65 -9.02 8.38
CA VAL A 152 8.04 -8.64 8.09
C VAL A 152 8.55 -9.34 6.84
N ALA A 153 8.30 -10.66 6.71
CA ALA A 153 8.67 -11.42 5.51
C ALA A 153 8.01 -10.86 4.24
N ALA A 154 6.70 -10.59 4.28
CA ALA A 154 5.98 -10.02 3.15
C ALA A 154 6.52 -8.63 2.75
N LYS A 155 6.77 -7.75 3.73
CA LYS A 155 7.25 -6.39 3.45
C LYS A 155 8.70 -6.35 2.94
N HIS A 156 9.58 -7.24 3.41
CA HIS A 156 10.91 -7.43 2.82
C HIS A 156 10.81 -7.95 1.38
N GLY A 157 9.96 -8.96 1.13
CA GLY A 157 9.72 -9.49 -0.21
C GLY A 157 9.15 -8.44 -1.16
N LEU A 158 8.24 -7.59 -0.68
CA LEU A 158 7.63 -6.51 -1.45
C LEU A 158 8.67 -5.47 -1.91
N LEU A 159 9.66 -5.16 -1.08
CA LEU A 159 10.78 -4.30 -1.47
C LEU A 159 11.65 -4.97 -2.55
N GLY A 160 11.88 -6.29 -2.45
CA GLY A 160 12.55 -7.07 -3.48
C GLY A 160 11.79 -7.00 -4.81
N LEU A 161 10.48 -7.25 -4.80
CA LEU A 161 9.60 -7.13 -5.97
C LEU A 161 9.64 -5.71 -6.58
N THR A 162 9.62 -4.66 -5.73
CA THR A 162 9.73 -3.26 -6.16
C THR A 162 10.98 -3.03 -7.00
N ARG A 163 12.13 -3.53 -6.54
CA ARG A 163 13.42 -3.35 -7.22
C ARG A 163 13.49 -4.09 -8.55
N VAL A 164 13.03 -5.34 -8.60
CA VAL A 164 12.99 -6.10 -9.86
C VAL A 164 12.07 -5.44 -10.87
N THR A 165 10.86 -5.07 -10.47
CA THR A 165 9.90 -4.37 -11.33
C THR A 165 10.48 -3.05 -11.86
N ALA A 166 11.18 -2.29 -11.02
CA ALA A 166 11.82 -1.04 -11.45
C ALA A 166 12.86 -1.25 -12.55
N LEU A 167 13.67 -2.30 -12.43
CA LEU A 167 14.70 -2.62 -13.43
C LEU A 167 14.10 -3.08 -14.75
N GLU A 168 13.09 -3.95 -14.70
CA GLU A 168 12.46 -4.51 -15.91
C GLU A 168 11.58 -3.49 -16.65
N ALA A 169 10.97 -2.54 -15.94
CA ALA A 169 9.97 -1.63 -16.51
C ALA A 169 10.55 -0.26 -16.91
N ALA A 170 11.79 0.06 -16.54
CA ALA A 170 12.40 1.37 -16.74
C ALA A 170 12.42 1.83 -18.21
N GLU A 171 12.79 0.94 -19.13
CA GLU A 171 12.87 1.23 -20.57
C GLU A 171 11.50 1.58 -21.19
N HIS A 172 10.43 1.23 -20.49
CA HIS A 172 9.05 1.53 -20.90
C HIS A 172 8.50 2.80 -20.24
N GLY A 173 9.31 3.61 -19.55
CA GLY A 173 8.88 4.83 -18.87
C GLY A 173 8.05 4.59 -17.61
N VAL A 174 8.14 3.39 -17.04
CA VAL A 174 7.43 3.00 -15.81
C VAL A 174 8.38 3.07 -14.62
N THR A 175 7.95 3.69 -13.53
CA THR A 175 8.66 3.66 -12.24
C THR A 175 7.92 2.78 -11.24
N CYS A 176 8.68 2.08 -10.40
CA CYS A 176 8.14 1.29 -9.30
C CYS A 176 8.89 1.63 -8.02
N ASN A 177 8.15 2.09 -6.99
CA ASN A 177 8.74 2.52 -5.72
C ASN A 177 7.97 1.96 -4.52
N ALA A 178 8.68 1.74 -3.42
CA ALA A 178 8.10 1.37 -2.13
C ALA A 178 8.05 2.59 -1.23
N ILE A 179 6.92 2.84 -0.58
CA ILE A 179 6.80 3.78 0.53
C ILE A 179 6.82 2.99 1.82
N CYS A 180 7.68 3.39 2.74
CA CYS A 180 7.98 2.67 3.98
C CYS A 180 7.58 3.52 5.21
N PRO A 181 6.28 3.57 5.56
CA PRO A 181 5.84 4.30 6.73
C PRO A 181 6.20 3.56 8.02
N SER A 182 6.34 4.31 9.11
CA SER A 182 6.20 3.81 10.47
C SER A 182 4.72 3.59 10.79
N TYR A 183 4.32 3.70 12.06
CA TYR A 183 2.92 3.55 12.42
C TYR A 183 2.07 4.73 11.95
N VAL A 184 1.03 4.44 11.17
CA VAL A 184 0.05 5.40 10.63
C VAL A 184 -1.27 5.22 11.37
N ARG A 185 -1.91 6.31 11.79
CA ARG A 185 -3.20 6.30 12.49
C ARG A 185 -4.31 5.74 11.60
N THR A 186 -4.58 4.46 11.74
CA THR A 186 -5.55 3.70 10.96
C THR A 186 -6.24 2.65 11.84
N ALA A 187 -7.41 2.20 11.44
CA ALA A 187 -8.10 1.10 12.11
C ALA A 187 -7.24 -0.17 12.21
N LEU A 188 -6.34 -0.41 11.24
CA LEU A 188 -5.40 -1.52 11.30
C LEU A 188 -4.40 -1.39 12.47
N VAL A 189 -3.90 -0.18 12.73
CA VAL A 189 -2.99 0.09 13.85
C VAL A 189 -3.73 0.06 15.17
N GLU A 190 -4.93 0.63 15.24
CA GLU A 190 -5.76 0.61 16.45
C GLU A 190 -6.10 -0.82 16.89
N LYS A 191 -6.45 -1.71 15.94
CA LYS A 191 -6.69 -3.13 16.23
C LYS A 191 -5.45 -3.87 16.76
N GLN A 192 -4.24 -3.39 16.48
CA GLN A 192 -3.01 -3.99 16.99
C GLN A 192 -2.74 -3.64 18.46
N ILE A 193 -3.38 -2.60 19.02
CA ILE A 193 -3.09 -2.14 20.38
C ILE A 193 -3.33 -3.26 21.41
N ALA A 194 -4.48 -3.93 21.34
CA ALA A 194 -4.79 -5.04 22.24
C ALA A 194 -3.81 -6.21 22.11
N ASP A 195 -3.44 -6.57 20.88
CA ASP A 195 -2.46 -7.65 20.63
C ASP A 195 -1.07 -7.29 21.13
N GLN A 196 -0.62 -6.07 20.92
CA GLN A 196 0.67 -5.58 21.43
C GLN A 196 0.68 -5.53 22.97
N ALA A 197 -0.39 -5.03 23.57
CA ALA A 197 -0.55 -5.03 25.03
C ALA A 197 -0.38 -6.46 25.61
N ARG A 198 -1.07 -7.43 25.00
CA ARG A 198 -1.04 -8.83 25.39
C ARG A 198 0.38 -9.44 25.30
N VAL A 199 1.07 -9.27 24.17
CA VAL A 199 2.39 -9.90 23.96
C VAL A 199 3.52 -9.20 24.72
N HIS A 200 3.34 -7.91 25.05
CA HIS A 200 4.33 -7.15 25.85
C HIS A 200 4.00 -7.07 27.34
N GLY A 201 2.81 -7.53 27.76
CA GLY A 201 2.39 -7.53 29.16
C GLY A 201 2.19 -6.12 29.73
N ILE A 202 1.74 -5.16 28.94
CA ILE A 202 1.48 -3.76 29.35
C ILE A 202 0.01 -3.37 29.09
N PRO A 203 -0.51 -2.32 29.78
CA PRO A 203 -1.84 -1.77 29.48
C PRO A 203 -1.95 -1.24 28.03
N GLU A 204 -3.13 -1.37 27.41
CA GLU A 204 -3.41 -0.83 26.07
C GLU A 204 -3.13 0.68 25.96
N SER A 205 -3.42 1.44 27.01
CA SER A 205 -3.18 2.89 27.05
C SER A 205 -1.69 3.28 26.93
N GLU A 206 -0.78 2.36 27.18
CA GLU A 206 0.66 2.60 27.11
C GLU A 206 1.31 2.12 25.80
N VAL A 207 0.58 1.35 24.97
CA VAL A 207 1.13 0.71 23.76
C VAL A 207 1.65 1.74 22.76
N VAL A 208 0.88 2.79 22.49
CA VAL A 208 1.31 3.82 21.51
C VAL A 208 2.61 4.47 21.98
N GLU A 209 2.66 4.91 23.21
CA GLU A 209 3.81 5.64 23.75
C GLU A 209 5.03 4.73 23.94
N LYS A 210 4.85 3.50 24.48
CA LYS A 210 5.96 2.63 24.87
C LYS A 210 6.42 1.64 23.78
N ILE A 211 5.59 1.42 22.75
CA ILE A 211 5.88 0.40 21.72
C ILE A 211 5.86 1.02 20.30
N MET A 212 4.86 1.84 19.98
CA MET A 212 4.66 2.21 18.58
C MET A 212 5.49 3.42 18.12
N VAL A 213 5.77 4.36 19.02
CA VAL A 213 6.46 5.60 18.66
C VAL A 213 7.86 5.75 19.26
N THR A 214 8.33 4.77 20.04
CA THR A 214 9.63 4.82 20.75
C THR A 214 10.82 4.84 19.83
N GLU A 215 10.77 4.11 18.73
CA GLU A 215 11.90 3.96 17.80
C GLU A 215 12.08 5.19 16.90
N GLY A 216 11.06 6.03 16.76
CA GLY A 216 11.13 7.23 15.94
C GLY A 216 11.77 8.41 16.68
N ALA A 217 12.52 9.25 15.98
CA ALA A 217 12.99 10.52 16.52
C ALA A 217 11.85 11.53 16.75
N ILE A 218 10.77 11.42 15.97
CA ILE A 218 9.54 12.18 16.13
C ILE A 218 8.49 11.24 16.74
N HIS A 219 8.19 11.42 18.03
CA HIS A 219 7.33 10.52 18.82
C HIS A 219 5.83 10.75 18.57
N ARG A 220 5.35 10.39 17.37
CA ARG A 220 3.93 10.42 17.01
C ARG A 220 3.58 9.36 15.98
N LEU A 221 2.30 9.08 15.85
CA LEU A 221 1.78 8.37 14.67
C LEU A 221 1.77 9.32 13.47
N LEU A 222 1.99 8.77 12.29
CA LEU A 222 1.76 9.46 11.02
C LEU A 222 0.25 9.56 10.75
N GLU A 223 -0.16 10.60 10.03
CA GLU A 223 -1.52 10.67 9.49
C GLU A 223 -1.56 10.07 8.06
N PRO A 224 -2.66 9.39 7.66
CA PRO A 224 -2.80 8.80 6.33
C PRO A 224 -2.54 9.80 5.18
N ALA A 225 -2.89 11.08 5.38
CA ALA A 225 -2.69 12.14 4.41
C ALA A 225 -1.20 12.40 4.11
N GLU A 226 -0.29 12.21 5.08
CA GLU A 226 1.15 12.40 4.87
C GLU A 226 1.69 11.33 3.90
N VAL A 227 1.22 10.09 4.03
CA VAL A 227 1.57 9.00 3.10
C VAL A 227 0.98 9.27 1.72
N ALA A 228 -0.28 9.71 1.64
CA ALA A 228 -0.96 10.01 0.38
C ALA A 228 -0.26 11.11 -0.43
N GLN A 229 0.25 12.15 0.23
CA GLN A 229 1.01 13.22 -0.43
C GLN A 229 2.30 12.70 -1.05
N LEU A 230 3.03 11.82 -0.35
CA LEU A 230 4.25 11.21 -0.88
C LEU A 230 3.95 10.27 -2.06
N VAL A 231 2.85 9.50 -1.99
CA VAL A 231 2.36 8.68 -3.13
C VAL A 231 2.13 9.57 -4.35
N THR A 232 1.40 10.67 -4.18
CA THR A 232 1.09 11.59 -5.29
C THR A 232 2.35 12.23 -5.85
N TYR A 233 3.29 12.66 -5.01
CA TYR A 233 4.59 13.18 -5.45
C TYR A 233 5.33 12.18 -6.34
N LEU A 234 5.41 10.91 -5.93
CA LEU A 234 6.09 9.86 -6.71
C LEU A 234 5.41 9.56 -8.07
N CYS A 235 4.14 9.95 -8.24
CA CYS A 235 3.46 9.85 -9.51
C CYS A 235 3.74 11.02 -10.47
N THR A 236 4.32 12.13 -9.99
CA THR A 236 4.63 13.31 -10.81
C THR A 236 5.88 13.13 -11.66
N ASP A 237 6.08 14.00 -12.65
CA ASP A 237 7.33 14.04 -13.44
C ASP A 237 8.54 14.50 -12.61
N ALA A 238 8.32 15.26 -11.55
CA ALA A 238 9.39 15.65 -10.63
C ALA A 238 10.07 14.44 -9.99
N ALA A 239 9.35 13.32 -9.90
CA ALA A 239 9.85 12.05 -9.36
C ALA A 239 10.23 11.04 -10.46
N SER A 240 10.28 11.43 -11.74
CA SER A 240 10.53 10.49 -12.86
C SER A 240 11.89 9.78 -12.78
N GLY A 241 12.87 10.35 -12.11
CA GLY A 241 14.17 9.73 -11.83
C GLY A 241 14.18 8.84 -10.57
N ILE A 242 13.07 8.71 -9.86
CA ILE A 242 12.98 7.88 -8.65
C ILE A 242 12.33 6.55 -9.02
N THR A 243 13.12 5.48 -9.04
CA THR A 243 12.62 4.11 -9.27
C THR A 243 13.45 3.09 -8.48
N GLY A 244 12.83 1.97 -8.07
CA GLY A 244 13.46 0.92 -7.27
C GLY A 244 13.79 1.33 -5.83
N SER A 245 13.30 2.46 -5.38
CA SER A 245 13.68 3.05 -4.09
C SER A 245 12.72 2.67 -2.96
N ALA A 246 13.26 2.67 -1.73
CA ALA A 246 12.49 2.65 -0.50
C ALA A 246 12.40 4.09 0.03
N GLN A 247 11.23 4.69 -0.08
CA GLN A 247 10.98 6.05 0.41
C GLN A 247 10.51 5.99 1.87
N MET A 248 11.40 6.39 2.76
CA MET A 248 11.09 6.38 4.19
C MET A 248 10.19 7.57 4.55
N ILE A 249 9.12 7.29 5.27
CA ILE A 249 8.28 8.24 5.98
C ILE A 249 8.01 7.63 7.37
N ASP A 250 8.98 7.72 8.25
CA ASP A 250 9.07 6.84 9.41
C ASP A 250 9.38 7.56 10.73
N CYS A 251 9.23 8.88 10.73
CA CYS A 251 9.55 9.70 11.91
C CYS A 251 11.01 9.53 12.40
N GLY A 252 11.94 9.14 11.51
CA GLY A 252 13.34 8.92 11.83
C GLY A 252 13.66 7.55 12.45
N TRP A 253 12.73 6.58 12.39
CA TRP A 253 12.93 5.24 12.93
C TRP A 253 14.16 4.54 12.34
N THR A 254 14.42 4.68 11.06
CA THR A 254 15.54 3.99 10.39
C THR A 254 16.81 4.83 10.28
N ALA A 255 16.87 5.98 10.95
CA ALA A 255 18.04 6.86 10.91
C ALA A 255 19.22 6.38 11.76
N HIS A 256 19.04 5.32 12.58
CA HIS A 256 20.06 4.72 13.46
C HIS A 256 20.14 3.20 13.34
#